data_e3936d8c6bf0908d98a9d0ca9fdb15a9
#
_entry.id   e3936d8c6bf0908d98a9d0ca9fdb15a9
#
_cell.length_a   1.000
_cell.length_b   1.000
_cell.length_c   1.000
_cell.angle_alpha   90.00
_cell.angle_beta   90.00
_cell.angle_gamma   90.00
#
_symmetry.space_group_name_H-M   'P 1'
#
loop_
_entity.id
_entity.type
_entity.pdbx_description
1 polymer ?
#
loop_
_entity_poly.entity_id
_entity_poly.type
_entity_poly.pdbx_seq_one_letter_code
_entity_poly.pdbx_strand_id
1 'polypeptide(L)'
;MDLYLRKTEHGQQSPDIYRVILKDDGDEVEIGSISVQHSAGAAYYWKWAIDTVIPMRQGRGTDRADCMRKFKEAWARFAADDANLTMFLAEKRRACRDATR
;
A
#
# COMPACT_ATOMS: atom_id res chain seq x y z
N MET A 1 7.36 2.56 13.67
CA MET A 1 7.33 2.14 12.26
C MET A 1 6.87 3.31 11.41
N ASP A 2 7.70 3.70 10.46
CA ASP A 2 7.39 4.84 9.60
C ASP A 2 6.86 4.38 8.26
N LEU A 3 5.85 5.07 7.77
CA LEU A 3 5.28 4.84 6.44
C LEU A 3 5.63 6.03 5.55
N TYR A 4 6.02 5.74 4.31
CA TYR A 4 6.22 6.78 3.31
C TYR A 4 5.81 6.30 1.93
N LEU A 5 5.68 7.23 0.99
CA LEU A 5 5.26 6.94 -0.37
C LEU A 5 6.45 6.94 -1.30
N ARG A 6 6.47 5.97 -2.21
CA ARG A 6 7.43 5.92 -3.31
C ARG A 6 6.65 5.87 -4.61
N LYS A 7 6.88 6.84 -5.47
CA LYS A 7 6.24 6.87 -6.78
C LYS A 7 6.79 5.74 -7.64
N THR A 8 5.90 4.95 -8.25
CA THR A 8 6.32 3.92 -9.19
C THR A 8 6.37 4.49 -10.59
N GLU A 9 7.47 4.17 -11.30
CA GLU A 9 7.62 4.53 -12.69
C GLU A 9 7.31 3.31 -13.54
N HIS A 10 6.16 3.34 -14.20
CA HIS A 10 5.74 2.27 -15.10
C HIS A 10 5.51 2.80 -16.50
N GLY A 11 6.54 3.39 -17.09
CA GLY A 11 6.43 3.90 -18.44
C GLY A 11 5.58 5.16 -18.55
N GLN A 12 5.38 5.61 -19.78
CA GLN A 12 4.85 6.93 -20.08
C GLN A 12 3.34 7.07 -19.92
N GLN A 13 2.62 5.97 -19.76
CA GLN A 13 1.16 5.97 -19.73
C GLN A 13 0.58 5.61 -18.36
N SER A 14 1.43 5.50 -17.36
CA SER A 14 0.96 5.11 -16.03
C SER A 14 0.24 6.25 -15.34
N PRO A 15 -0.93 6.02 -14.79
CA PRO A 15 -1.50 6.96 -13.83
C PRO A 15 -0.58 7.07 -12.62
N ASP A 16 -0.76 8.11 -11.82
CA ASP A 16 0.02 8.29 -10.61
C ASP A 16 -0.24 7.11 -9.67
N ILE A 17 0.77 6.28 -9.50
CA ILE A 17 0.74 5.14 -8.58
C ILE A 17 1.87 5.29 -7.60
N TYR A 18 1.52 5.21 -6.33
CA TYR A 18 2.48 5.29 -5.24
C TYR A 18 2.44 4.00 -4.44
N ARG A 19 3.61 3.44 -4.15
CA ARG A 19 3.70 2.33 -3.22
C ARG A 19 3.88 2.88 -1.81
N VAL A 20 3.18 2.28 -0.86
CA VAL A 20 3.35 2.62 0.55
C VAL A 20 4.43 1.71 1.11
N ILE A 21 5.47 2.33 1.64
CA ILE A 21 6.65 1.64 2.14
C ILE A 21 6.65 1.72 3.67
N LEU A 22 6.79 0.57 4.30
CA LEU A 22 7.01 0.48 5.73
C LEU A 22 8.51 0.40 5.98
N LYS A 23 9.02 1.33 6.75
CA LYS A 23 10.42 1.31 7.18
C LYS A 23 10.48 0.73 8.59
N ASP A 24 11.13 -0.40 8.73
CA ASP A 24 11.21 -1.13 9.98
C ASP A 24 12.66 -1.61 10.19
N ASP A 25 13.34 -1.00 11.15
CA ASP A 25 14.72 -1.37 11.54
C ASP A 25 15.69 -1.46 10.36
N GLY A 26 15.60 -0.49 9.45
CA GLY A 26 16.47 -0.46 8.27
C GLY A 26 15.95 -1.26 7.09
N ASP A 27 14.95 -2.09 7.27
CA ASP A 27 14.28 -2.79 6.18
C ASP A 27 13.17 -1.94 5.59
N GLU A 28 13.01 -2.03 4.28
CA GLU A 28 11.90 -1.39 3.56
C GLU A 28 10.99 -2.49 3.00
N VAL A 29 9.71 -2.42 3.34
CA VAL A 29 8.72 -3.40 2.90
C VAL A 29 7.59 -2.68 2.22
N GLU A 30 7.25 -3.06 1.00
CA GLU A 30 6.07 -2.53 0.31
C GLU A 30 4.82 -3.19 0.90
N ILE A 31 3.93 -2.38 1.46
CA ILE A 31 2.76 -2.89 2.18
C ILE A 31 1.43 -2.54 1.53
N GLY A 32 1.44 -1.68 0.53
CA GLY A 32 0.22 -1.29 -0.13
C GLY A 32 0.45 -0.25 -1.20
N SER A 33 -0.65 0.37 -1.64
CA SER A 33 -0.60 1.35 -2.71
C SER A 33 -1.63 2.45 -2.52
N ILE A 34 -1.33 3.62 -3.11
CA ILE A 34 -2.25 4.72 -3.30
C ILE A 34 -2.16 5.10 -4.77
N SER A 35 -3.30 5.18 -5.44
CA SER A 35 -3.32 5.41 -6.89
C SER A 35 -4.55 6.19 -7.32
N VAL A 36 -4.42 6.84 -8.47
CA VAL A 36 -5.56 7.45 -9.16
C VAL A 36 -6.17 6.41 -10.08
N GLN A 37 -7.47 6.23 -9.98
CA GLN A 37 -8.21 5.31 -10.81
C GLN A 37 -9.14 6.10 -11.73
N HIS A 38 -9.41 5.54 -12.91
CA HIS A 38 -10.37 6.09 -13.86
C HIS A 38 -11.62 5.23 -13.86
N SER A 39 -12.78 5.86 -13.68
CA SER A 39 -14.04 5.15 -13.82
C SER A 39 -14.50 5.20 -15.27
N ALA A 40 -15.50 4.40 -15.61
CA ALA A 40 -16.02 4.28 -16.96
C ALA A 40 -16.63 5.58 -17.52
N GLY A 41 -16.85 6.59 -16.71
CA GLY A 41 -17.38 7.90 -17.14
C GLY A 41 -16.33 9.00 -17.15
N ALA A 42 -15.05 8.65 -17.22
CA ALA A 42 -13.91 9.59 -17.19
C ALA A 42 -13.75 10.36 -15.87
N ALA A 43 -14.46 9.97 -14.83
CA ALA A 43 -14.24 10.53 -13.50
C ALA A 43 -13.00 9.91 -12.85
N TYR A 44 -12.27 10.73 -12.12
CA TYR A 44 -11.10 10.27 -11.38
C TYR A 44 -11.48 10.03 -9.94
N TYR A 45 -10.88 9.04 -9.32
CA TYR A 45 -10.93 8.90 -7.87
C TYR A 45 -9.62 8.37 -7.34
N TRP A 46 -9.29 8.73 -6.12
CA TRP A 46 -8.13 8.23 -5.42
C TRP A 46 -8.50 6.98 -4.63
N LYS A 47 -7.63 5.99 -4.69
CA LYS A 47 -7.84 4.71 -4.02
C LYS A 47 -6.62 4.35 -3.20
N TRP A 48 -6.85 3.77 -2.03
CA TRP A 48 -5.80 3.18 -1.22
C TRP A 48 -6.12 1.70 -0.98
N ALA A 49 -5.06 0.90 -0.83
CA ALA A 49 -5.21 -0.53 -0.55
C ALA A 49 -3.99 -1.04 0.18
N ILE A 50 -4.22 -1.85 1.22
CA ILE A 50 -3.18 -2.63 1.86
C ILE A 50 -3.10 -3.98 1.13
N ASP A 51 -1.90 -4.49 0.95
CA ASP A 51 -1.65 -5.73 0.20
C ASP A 51 -2.06 -6.97 1.02
N THR A 52 -3.27 -6.98 1.55
CA THR A 52 -3.84 -8.14 2.23
C THR A 52 -4.84 -8.81 1.29
N VAL A 53 -4.93 -10.13 1.40
CA VAL A 53 -5.83 -10.89 0.54
C VAL A 53 -7.19 -11.05 1.19
N ILE A 54 -7.23 -11.43 2.45
CA ILE A 54 -8.47 -11.67 3.19
C ILE A 54 -8.32 -11.16 4.63
N PRO A 55 -9.17 -10.25 5.10
CA PRO A 55 -10.10 -9.45 4.31
C PRO A 55 -9.36 -8.37 3.53
N MET A 56 -9.93 -7.99 2.39
CA MET A 56 -9.34 -6.94 1.58
C MET A 56 -9.53 -5.59 2.28
N ARG A 57 -8.43 -4.86 2.47
CA ARG A 57 -8.45 -3.56 3.13
C ARG A 57 -8.14 -2.49 2.11
N GLN A 58 -9.19 -1.82 1.65
CA GLN A 58 -9.08 -0.79 0.62
C GLN A 58 -10.18 0.25 0.79
N GLY A 59 -10.03 1.37 0.12
CA GLY A 59 -11.04 2.42 0.16
C GLY A 59 -10.69 3.55 -0.79
N ARG A 60 -11.48 4.61 -0.75
CA ARG A 60 -11.32 5.80 -1.57
C ARG A 60 -10.97 7.00 -0.70
N GLY A 61 -10.33 7.98 -1.31
CA GLY A 61 -10.04 9.25 -0.69
C GLY A 61 -10.24 10.38 -1.68
N THR A 62 -10.21 11.61 -1.20
CA THR A 62 -10.41 12.81 -2.02
C THR A 62 -9.14 13.20 -2.78
N ASP A 63 -7.99 12.85 -2.22
CA ASP A 63 -6.68 13.12 -2.81
C ASP A 63 -5.65 12.16 -2.19
N ARG A 64 -4.40 12.34 -2.58
CA ARG A 64 -3.31 11.50 -2.08
C ARG A 64 -3.16 11.60 -0.55
N ALA A 65 -3.23 12.80 -0.01
CA ALA A 65 -3.07 13.00 1.43
C ALA A 65 -4.19 12.35 2.23
N ASP A 66 -5.43 12.47 1.76
CA ASP A 66 -6.59 11.84 2.38
C ASP A 66 -6.47 10.32 2.35
N CYS A 67 -6.05 9.77 1.20
CA CYS A 67 -5.79 8.33 1.08
C CYS A 67 -4.70 7.87 2.04
N MET A 68 -3.63 8.64 2.18
CA MET A 68 -2.54 8.28 3.09
C MET A 68 -3.01 8.29 4.55
N ARG A 69 -3.84 9.27 4.92
CA ARG A 69 -4.43 9.32 6.26
C ARG A 69 -5.27 8.07 6.53
N LYS A 70 -6.16 7.72 5.60
CA LYS A 70 -7.03 6.54 5.73
C LYS A 70 -6.21 5.25 5.73
N PHE A 71 -5.18 5.18 4.91
CA PHE A 71 -4.27 4.03 4.88
C PHE A 71 -3.60 3.85 6.23
N LYS A 72 -3.06 4.92 6.81
CA LYS A 72 -2.40 4.86 8.12
C LYS A 72 -3.34 4.39 9.21
N GLU A 73 -4.58 4.85 9.19
CA GLU A 73 -5.59 4.42 10.17
C GLU A 73 -5.88 2.92 10.03
N ALA A 74 -6.07 2.45 8.79
CA ALA A 74 -6.34 1.05 8.53
C ALA A 74 -5.13 0.17 8.88
N TRP A 75 -3.93 0.64 8.56
CA TRP A 75 -2.70 -0.06 8.90
C TRP A 75 -2.51 -0.18 10.41
N ALA A 76 -2.79 0.90 11.15
CA ALA A 76 -2.67 0.87 12.61
C ALA A 76 -3.60 -0.16 13.23
N ARG A 77 -4.82 -0.26 12.73
CA ARG A 77 -5.78 -1.27 13.19
C ARG A 77 -5.30 -2.69 12.88
N PHE A 78 -4.80 -2.89 11.68
CA PHE A 78 -4.28 -4.19 11.26
C PHE A 78 -3.03 -4.59 12.06
N ALA A 79 -2.10 -3.66 12.22
CA ALA A 79 -0.82 -3.92 12.90
C ALA A 79 -0.97 -4.02 14.42
N ALA A 80 -2.11 -3.61 14.97
CA ALA A 80 -2.38 -3.79 16.40
C ALA A 80 -2.49 -5.27 16.79
N ASP A 81 -2.78 -6.15 15.84
CA ASP A 81 -2.74 -7.59 16.04
C ASP A 81 -1.35 -8.11 15.64
N ASP A 82 -0.55 -8.49 16.63
CA ASP A 82 0.83 -8.93 16.42
C ASP A 82 0.92 -10.16 15.51
N ALA A 83 -0.04 -11.07 15.59
CA ALA A 83 -0.05 -12.25 14.74
C ALA A 83 -0.28 -11.87 13.27
N ASN A 84 -1.22 -10.97 13.01
CA ASN A 84 -1.46 -10.47 11.65
C ASN A 84 -0.24 -9.78 11.08
N LEU A 85 0.38 -8.91 11.87
CA LEU A 85 1.56 -8.16 11.45
C LEU A 85 2.73 -9.11 11.14
N THR A 86 2.98 -10.06 12.03
CA THR A 86 4.08 -11.01 11.87
C THR A 86 3.91 -11.85 10.61
N MET A 87 2.72 -12.39 10.39
CA MET A 87 2.42 -13.20 9.20
C MET A 87 2.54 -12.38 7.92
N PHE A 88 1.99 -11.18 7.92
CA PHE A 88 2.03 -10.30 6.75
C PHE A 88 3.47 -9.97 6.36
N LEU A 89 4.30 -9.56 7.32
CA LEU A 89 5.69 -9.21 7.05
C LEU A 89 6.51 -10.43 6.62
N ALA A 90 6.25 -11.59 7.21
CA ALA A 90 6.93 -12.82 6.81
C ALA A 90 6.61 -13.19 5.36
N GLU A 91 5.36 -13.07 4.94
CA GLU A 91 4.96 -13.32 3.55
C GLU A 91 5.59 -12.33 2.59
N LYS A 92 5.64 -11.06 2.96
CA LYS A 92 6.27 -10.02 2.13
C LYS A 92 7.76 -10.29 1.95
N ARG A 93 8.47 -10.65 3.01
CA ARG A 93 9.89 -10.97 2.93
C ARG A 93 10.14 -12.22 2.10
N ARG A 94 9.28 -13.22 2.19
CA ARG A 94 9.37 -14.42 1.36
C ARG A 94 9.18 -14.10 -0.11
N ALA A 95 8.17 -13.32 -0.45
CA ALA A 95 7.92 -12.90 -1.83
C ALA A 95 9.09 -12.11 -2.40
N CYS A 96 9.69 -11.23 -1.60
CA CYS A 96 10.85 -10.46 -2.01
C CYS A 96 12.06 -11.35 -2.29
N ARG A 97 12.31 -12.36 -1.47
CA ARG A 97 13.40 -13.32 -1.69
C ARG A 97 13.17 -14.15 -2.94
N ASP A 98 11.94 -14.59 -3.16
CA ASP A 98 11.59 -15.38 -4.35
C ASP A 98 11.75 -14.56 -5.63
N ALA A 99 11.47 -13.27 -5.57
CA ALA A 99 11.60 -12.38 -6.71
C ALA A 99 13.07 -12.08 -7.08
N THR A 100 14.01 -12.29 -6.16
CA THR A 100 15.43 -12.01 -6.40
C THR A 100 16.24 -13.21 -6.85
N ARG A 101 15.62 -14.33 -7.03
CA ARG A 101 16.31 -15.53 -7.55
C ARG A 101 16.49 -15.50 -9.04
#